data_5bc4192207ef2094d1598e1ada5e5094
#
_entry.id   5bc4192207ef2094d1598e1ada5e5094
#
_cell.length_a   1.000
_cell.length_b   1.000
_cell.length_c   1.000
_cell.angle_alpha   90.00
_cell.angle_beta   90.00
_cell.angle_gamma   90.00
#
_symmetry.space_group_name_H-M   'P 1'
#
loop_
_entity.id
_entity.type
_entity.pdbx_description
1 polymer ?
#
loop_
_entity_poly.entity_id
_entity_poly.type
_entity_poly.pdbx_seq_one_letter_code
_entity_poly.pdbx_strand_id
1 'polypeptide(L)'
;MERMRTIKYDLVITDIMMPQINGYELLELLRNSNNENAKNVPVLAITGRAELTSEDFKIRGFVGCVHKPFSKDELLSAINECIDNHLTSEVEIDFATLLTGEHDDTEMLELLIKETELNMQLLDEAIRNNDKEGLSAAIHHLLSSWELLGIGSSVQELQNAVKKTASMNGDVVKAFEQVKNVSVQLTEQARIQIKEDKP
;
A
#
# COMPACT_ATOMS: atom_id res chain seq x y z
N MET A 1 9.30 6.41 -19.95
CA MET A 1 10.07 5.20 -19.58
C MET A 1 11.58 5.47 -19.46
N GLU A 2 12.25 6.07 -20.44
CA GLU A 2 13.70 6.34 -20.37
C GLU A 2 14.09 7.25 -19.20
N ARG A 3 13.34 8.30 -18.93
CA ARG A 3 13.59 9.22 -17.80
C ARG A 3 13.44 8.56 -16.43
N MET A 4 12.60 7.55 -16.29
CA MET A 4 12.38 6.83 -15.02
C MET A 4 13.57 5.92 -14.64
N ARG A 5 14.54 5.72 -15.54
CA ARG A 5 15.78 4.99 -15.21
C ARG A 5 16.74 5.80 -14.35
N THR A 6 16.66 7.12 -14.45
CA THR A 6 17.59 8.05 -13.79
C THR A 6 16.91 8.99 -12.79
N ILE A 7 15.59 9.13 -12.84
CA ILE A 7 14.81 10.05 -12.00
C ILE A 7 13.72 9.23 -11.31
N LYS A 8 13.66 9.32 -10.00
CA LYS A 8 12.53 8.82 -9.20
C LYS A 8 11.40 9.85 -9.27
N TYR A 9 10.22 9.41 -9.60
CA TYR A 9 8.99 10.23 -9.60
C TYR A 9 8.09 9.78 -8.46
N ASP A 10 7.51 10.73 -7.75
CA ASP A 10 6.61 10.47 -6.63
C ASP A 10 5.18 10.18 -7.11
N LEU A 11 4.82 10.64 -8.30
CA LEU A 11 3.50 10.43 -8.90
C LEU A 11 3.59 10.52 -10.42
N VAL A 12 2.84 9.69 -11.11
CA VAL A 12 2.56 9.81 -12.55
C VAL A 12 1.10 10.19 -12.72
N ILE A 13 0.83 11.25 -13.48
CA ILE A 13 -0.52 11.65 -13.86
C ILE A 13 -0.69 11.35 -15.35
N THR A 14 -1.75 10.63 -15.72
CA THR A 14 -2.00 10.25 -17.10
C THR A 14 -3.45 10.45 -17.49
N ASP A 15 -3.67 10.93 -18.70
CA ASP A 15 -5.00 10.83 -19.33
C ASP A 15 -5.26 9.38 -19.71
N ILE A 16 -6.49 8.92 -19.54
CA ILE A 16 -6.91 7.60 -20.00
C ILE A 16 -7.01 7.56 -21.52
N MET A 17 -7.50 8.63 -22.14
CA MET A 17 -7.71 8.72 -23.60
C MET A 17 -6.56 9.46 -24.27
N MET A 18 -5.47 8.75 -24.55
CA MET A 18 -4.33 9.30 -25.29
C MET A 18 -4.16 8.58 -26.64
N PRO A 19 -3.65 9.27 -27.68
CA PRO A 19 -3.30 8.64 -28.94
C PRO A 19 -2.09 7.72 -28.77
N GLN A 20 -2.03 6.62 -29.52
CA GLN A 20 -0.99 5.59 -29.58
C GLN A 20 -0.99 4.64 -28.37
N ILE A 21 -0.84 5.13 -27.14
CA ILE A 21 -0.86 4.35 -25.90
C ILE A 21 -1.85 5.02 -24.96
N ASN A 22 -2.87 4.28 -24.52
CA ASN A 22 -3.84 4.77 -23.53
C ASN A 22 -3.30 4.64 -22.10
N GLY A 23 -3.99 5.27 -21.12
CA GLY A 23 -3.57 5.28 -19.73
C GLY A 23 -3.49 3.89 -19.10
N TYR A 24 -4.33 2.93 -19.52
CA TYR A 24 -4.29 1.55 -19.03
C TYR A 24 -3.04 0.82 -19.53
N GLU A 25 -2.74 0.95 -20.82
CA GLU A 25 -1.55 0.37 -21.44
C GLU A 25 -0.27 0.98 -20.84
N LEU A 26 -0.27 2.29 -20.53
CA LEU A 26 0.84 2.93 -19.83
C LEU A 26 1.03 2.33 -18.44
N LEU A 27 -0.04 2.14 -17.66
CA LEU A 27 0.02 1.52 -16.35
C LEU A 27 0.59 0.11 -16.43
N GLU A 28 0.13 -0.71 -17.37
CA GLU A 28 0.63 -2.06 -17.60
C GLU A 28 2.12 -2.08 -17.95
N LEU A 29 2.58 -1.15 -18.81
CA LEU A 29 3.99 -0.99 -19.15
C LEU A 29 4.84 -0.60 -17.93
N LEU A 30 4.31 0.24 -17.03
CA LEU A 30 4.99 0.62 -15.79
C LEU A 30 5.11 -0.60 -14.87
N ARG A 31 4.02 -1.33 -14.63
CA ARG A 31 3.99 -2.49 -13.72
C ARG A 31 4.83 -3.67 -14.21
N ASN A 32 4.99 -3.83 -15.52
CA ASN A 32 5.84 -4.85 -16.15
C ASN A 32 7.29 -4.38 -16.36
N SER A 33 7.67 -3.20 -15.87
CA SER A 33 9.02 -2.68 -15.99
C SER A 33 10.00 -3.42 -15.08
N ASN A 34 11.23 -3.64 -15.57
CA ASN A 34 12.35 -4.11 -14.75
C ASN A 34 12.95 -3.01 -13.85
N ASN A 35 12.43 -1.78 -13.95
CA ASN A 35 12.87 -0.65 -13.14
C ASN A 35 11.91 -0.48 -11.96
N GLU A 36 12.40 -0.69 -10.74
CA GLU A 36 11.63 -0.59 -9.50
C GLU A 36 10.92 0.76 -9.34
N ASN A 37 11.60 1.87 -9.70
CA ASN A 37 10.98 3.21 -9.64
C ASN A 37 9.78 3.35 -10.59
N ALA A 38 9.83 2.70 -11.76
CA ALA A 38 8.71 2.71 -12.71
C ALA A 38 7.60 1.73 -12.28
N LYS A 39 7.98 0.57 -11.75
CA LYS A 39 7.05 -0.48 -11.33
C LYS A 39 6.17 -0.03 -10.16
N ASN A 40 6.75 0.69 -9.20
CA ASN A 40 6.09 1.04 -7.94
C ASN A 40 5.51 2.46 -7.92
N VAL A 41 5.80 3.30 -8.93
CA VAL A 41 5.29 4.68 -8.95
C VAL A 41 3.76 4.73 -8.94
N PRO A 42 3.14 5.54 -8.07
CA PRO A 42 1.70 5.76 -8.08
C PRO A 42 1.24 6.41 -9.38
N VAL A 43 0.09 6.00 -9.90
CA VAL A 43 -0.46 6.51 -11.14
C VAL A 43 -1.87 7.03 -10.92
N LEU A 44 -2.06 8.35 -11.06
CA LEU A 44 -3.36 9.02 -11.00
C LEU A 44 -3.93 9.13 -12.42
N ALA A 45 -5.16 8.67 -12.61
CA ALA A 45 -5.85 8.75 -13.89
C ALA A 45 -6.56 10.11 -14.07
N ILE A 46 -6.54 10.65 -15.27
CA ILE A 46 -7.44 11.74 -15.70
C ILE A 46 -8.39 11.15 -16.75
N THR A 47 -9.69 11.35 -16.58
CA THR A 47 -10.69 10.76 -17.46
C THR A 47 -11.84 11.70 -17.78
N GLY A 48 -12.37 11.61 -18.99
CA GLY A 48 -13.65 12.22 -19.38
C GLY A 48 -14.85 11.29 -19.24
N ARG A 49 -14.64 10.06 -18.76
CA ARG A 49 -15.70 9.07 -18.58
C ARG A 49 -16.34 9.21 -17.21
N ALA A 50 -17.52 9.83 -17.17
CA ALA A 50 -18.25 10.06 -15.91
C ALA A 50 -18.89 8.78 -15.31
N GLU A 51 -19.00 7.72 -16.11
CA GLU A 51 -19.58 6.44 -15.71
C GLU A 51 -18.65 5.56 -14.84
N LEU A 52 -17.34 5.85 -14.85
CA LEU A 52 -16.35 5.10 -14.06
C LEU A 52 -16.05 5.84 -12.76
N THR A 53 -16.07 5.12 -11.65
CA THR A 53 -15.78 5.65 -10.33
C THR A 53 -14.30 5.58 -9.99
N SER A 54 -13.86 6.27 -8.93
CA SER A 54 -12.50 6.14 -8.41
C SER A 54 -12.16 4.70 -8.02
N GLU A 55 -13.14 3.95 -7.54
CA GLU A 55 -12.97 2.54 -7.15
C GLU A 55 -12.70 1.65 -8.38
N ASP A 56 -13.36 1.91 -9.52
CA ASP A 56 -13.10 1.18 -10.76
C ASP A 56 -11.64 1.37 -11.25
N PHE A 57 -11.06 2.54 -11.00
CA PHE A 57 -9.66 2.83 -11.30
C PHE A 57 -8.70 2.16 -10.31
N LYS A 58 -9.04 2.14 -9.01
CA LYS A 58 -8.24 1.47 -7.97
C LYS A 58 -8.14 -0.03 -8.21
N ILE A 59 -9.24 -0.70 -8.54
CA ILE A 59 -9.26 -2.13 -8.90
C ILE A 59 -8.31 -2.43 -10.07
N ARG A 60 -8.08 -1.47 -10.97
CA ARG A 60 -7.18 -1.60 -12.12
C ARG A 60 -5.74 -1.22 -11.81
N GLY A 61 -5.43 -0.78 -10.59
CA GLY A 61 -4.08 -0.47 -10.14
C GLY A 61 -3.68 1.01 -10.22
N PHE A 62 -4.62 1.92 -10.53
CA PHE A 62 -4.43 3.35 -10.33
C PHE A 62 -4.62 3.71 -8.86
N VAL A 63 -3.99 4.78 -8.40
CA VAL A 63 -4.19 5.28 -7.02
C VAL A 63 -5.47 6.10 -6.86
N GLY A 64 -6.05 6.57 -7.96
CA GLY A 64 -7.29 7.32 -8.01
C GLY A 64 -7.58 7.85 -9.40
N CYS A 65 -8.64 8.66 -9.54
CA CYS A 65 -8.95 9.34 -10.78
C CYS A 65 -9.49 10.75 -10.56
N VAL A 66 -9.30 11.61 -11.56
CA VAL A 66 -9.90 12.96 -11.64
C VAL A 66 -10.72 13.04 -12.92
N HIS A 67 -11.98 13.49 -12.82
CA HIS A 67 -12.89 13.59 -13.94
C HIS A 67 -12.78 14.96 -14.63
N LYS A 68 -12.74 14.95 -15.95
CA LYS A 68 -12.83 16.18 -16.77
C LYS A 68 -14.30 16.62 -16.92
N PRO A 69 -14.61 17.93 -16.82
CA PRO A 69 -13.70 19.03 -16.49
C PRO A 69 -13.41 19.11 -14.99
N PHE A 70 -12.21 19.48 -14.59
CA PHE A 70 -11.80 19.64 -13.19
C PHE A 70 -11.20 21.05 -12.97
N SER A 71 -11.33 21.55 -11.76
CA SER A 71 -10.67 22.75 -11.29
C SER A 71 -9.23 22.46 -10.85
N LYS A 72 -8.44 23.53 -10.70
CA LYS A 72 -7.09 23.43 -10.14
C LYS A 72 -7.10 22.81 -8.74
N ASP A 73 -8.08 23.21 -7.91
CA ASP A 73 -8.16 22.78 -6.52
C ASP A 73 -8.54 21.29 -6.42
N GLU A 74 -9.44 20.80 -7.26
CA GLU A 74 -9.77 19.37 -7.34
C GLU A 74 -8.55 18.53 -7.76
N LEU A 75 -7.78 18.99 -8.76
CA LEU A 75 -6.57 18.27 -9.16
C LEU A 75 -5.52 18.29 -8.05
N LEU A 76 -5.29 19.42 -7.39
CA LEU A 76 -4.34 19.51 -6.28
C LEU A 76 -4.77 18.66 -5.08
N SER A 77 -6.07 18.65 -4.75
CA SER A 77 -6.59 17.76 -3.69
C SER A 77 -6.34 16.29 -4.02
N ALA A 78 -6.61 15.87 -5.25
CA ALA A 78 -6.36 14.49 -5.68
C ALA A 78 -4.87 14.13 -5.66
N ILE A 79 -3.99 15.06 -6.07
CA ILE A 79 -2.54 14.89 -5.99
C ILE A 79 -2.09 14.74 -4.54
N ASN A 80 -2.52 15.64 -3.65
CA ASN A 80 -2.17 15.58 -2.24
C ASN A 80 -2.67 14.29 -1.60
N GLU A 81 -3.91 13.87 -1.88
CA GLU A 81 -4.44 12.60 -1.41
C GLU A 81 -3.61 11.40 -1.91
N CYS A 82 -3.16 11.42 -3.16
CA CYS A 82 -2.29 10.37 -3.70
C CYS A 82 -0.90 10.40 -3.06
N ILE A 83 -0.34 11.58 -2.85
CA ILE A 83 0.96 11.78 -2.23
C ILE A 83 0.88 11.45 -0.75
N ASP A 84 -0.11 11.93 -0.01
CA ASP A 84 -0.30 11.63 1.41
C ASP A 84 -0.58 10.14 1.65
N ASN A 85 -1.32 9.48 0.78
CA ASN A 85 -1.53 8.04 0.82
C ASN A 85 -0.28 7.23 0.41
N HIS A 86 0.66 7.81 -0.33
CA HIS A 86 1.94 7.21 -0.71
C HIS A 86 3.14 7.72 0.09
N LEU A 87 3.07 8.98 0.56
CA LEU A 87 4.00 9.60 1.49
C LEU A 87 3.49 9.48 2.95
N THR A 88 2.50 8.63 3.24
CA THR A 88 2.38 8.17 4.61
C THR A 88 3.71 7.53 4.94
N SER A 89 4.61 8.46 5.30
CA SER A 89 5.87 8.22 5.96
C SER A 89 6.53 6.92 5.51
N GLU A 90 7.71 6.97 4.98
CA GLU A 90 8.65 5.88 5.22
C GLU A 90 8.47 5.58 6.69
N VAL A 91 7.72 4.55 6.98
CA VAL A 91 7.48 4.12 8.35
C VAL A 91 8.85 3.65 8.79
N GLU A 92 9.47 4.41 9.68
CA GLU A 92 10.75 4.03 10.24
C GLU A 92 10.50 2.78 11.09
N ILE A 93 10.91 1.64 10.55
CA ILE A 93 10.70 0.34 11.19
C ILE A 93 11.96 0.01 11.96
N ASP A 94 11.81 -0.03 13.26
CA ASP A 94 12.94 -0.36 14.16
C ASP A 94 13.12 -1.89 14.26
N PHE A 95 13.96 -2.43 13.40
CA PHE A 95 14.35 -3.84 13.48
C PHE A 95 15.33 -4.14 14.64
N ALA A 96 15.94 -3.13 15.25
CA ALA A 96 16.94 -3.34 16.32
C ALA A 96 16.36 -4.11 17.52
N THR A 97 15.05 -3.99 17.75
CA THR A 97 14.36 -4.73 18.82
C THR A 97 14.25 -6.23 18.52
N LEU A 98 14.24 -6.63 17.23
CA LEU A 98 14.19 -8.02 16.81
C LEU A 98 15.59 -8.61 16.58
N LEU A 99 16.54 -7.79 16.12
CA LEU A 99 17.89 -8.19 15.74
C LEU A 99 18.81 -8.08 16.96
N THR A 100 18.79 -9.07 17.83
CA THR A 100 19.61 -9.08 19.08
C THR A 100 21.01 -9.64 18.90
N GLY A 101 21.35 -10.13 17.70
CA GLY A 101 22.64 -10.76 17.38
C GLY A 101 22.88 -12.13 18.04
N GLU A 102 21.92 -12.66 18.80
CA GLU A 102 22.00 -13.98 19.45
C GLU A 102 21.44 -15.10 18.58
N HIS A 103 20.70 -14.78 17.51
CA HIS A 103 20.07 -15.70 16.57
C HIS A 103 20.45 -15.32 15.13
N ASP A 104 20.13 -16.19 14.17
CA ASP A 104 20.27 -15.85 12.76
C ASP A 104 19.24 -14.74 12.38
N ASP A 105 19.75 -13.50 12.34
CA ASP A 105 18.95 -12.31 12.05
C ASP A 105 18.20 -12.44 10.72
N THR A 106 18.77 -13.15 9.75
CA THR A 106 18.14 -13.45 8.45
C THR A 106 16.90 -14.34 8.63
N GLU A 107 17.00 -15.39 9.43
CA GLU A 107 15.88 -16.31 9.69
C GLU A 107 14.73 -15.58 10.41
N MET A 108 15.06 -14.71 11.34
CA MET A 108 14.06 -13.90 12.07
C MET A 108 13.30 -12.95 11.13
N LEU A 109 14.01 -12.27 10.22
CA LEU A 109 13.39 -11.38 9.24
C LEU A 109 12.55 -12.15 8.20
N GLU A 110 13.00 -13.34 7.77
CA GLU A 110 12.22 -14.20 6.87
C GLU A 110 10.93 -14.69 7.55
N LEU A 111 10.98 -15.01 8.84
CA LEU A 111 9.81 -15.40 9.62
C LEU A 111 8.83 -14.22 9.76
N LEU A 112 9.33 -13.02 10.05
CA LEU A 112 8.53 -11.79 10.13
C LEU A 112 7.79 -11.50 8.81
N ILE A 113 8.48 -11.61 7.68
CA ILE A 113 7.88 -11.44 6.35
C ILE A 113 6.75 -12.44 6.15
N LYS A 114 7.01 -13.73 6.40
CA LYS A 114 6.04 -14.81 6.22
C LYS A 114 4.81 -14.65 7.12
N GLU A 115 5.03 -14.27 8.37
CA GLU A 115 3.95 -14.03 9.33
C GLU A 115 3.10 -12.83 8.92
N THR A 116 3.74 -11.74 8.47
CA THR A 116 3.05 -10.55 7.97
C THR A 116 2.20 -10.89 6.75
N GLU A 117 2.75 -11.58 5.75
CA GLU A 117 2.03 -11.99 4.55
C GLU A 117 0.83 -12.89 4.88
N LEU A 118 0.98 -13.84 5.80
CA LEU A 118 -0.10 -14.71 6.24
C LEU A 118 -1.22 -13.94 6.94
N ASN A 119 -0.87 -13.06 7.87
CA ASN A 119 -1.86 -12.24 8.58
C ASN A 119 -2.58 -11.28 7.64
N MET A 120 -1.92 -10.74 6.62
CA MET A 120 -2.55 -9.92 5.61
C MET A 120 -3.57 -10.70 4.77
N GLN A 121 -3.28 -11.95 4.42
CA GLN A 121 -4.23 -12.83 3.74
C GLN A 121 -5.46 -13.12 4.62
N LEU A 122 -5.26 -13.40 5.91
CA LEU A 122 -6.35 -13.65 6.86
C LEU A 122 -7.23 -12.41 7.06
N LEU A 123 -6.63 -11.22 7.13
CA LEU A 123 -7.38 -9.95 7.21
C LEU A 123 -8.23 -9.72 5.96
N ASP A 124 -7.66 -9.89 4.77
CA ASP A 124 -8.36 -9.71 3.50
C ASP A 124 -9.53 -10.69 3.35
N GLU A 125 -9.32 -11.96 3.71
CA GLU A 125 -10.36 -12.98 3.70
C GLU A 125 -11.48 -12.69 4.72
N ALA A 126 -11.13 -12.29 5.93
CA ALA A 126 -12.09 -11.93 6.96
C ALA A 126 -12.95 -10.71 6.57
N ILE A 127 -12.35 -9.70 5.93
CA ILE A 127 -13.06 -8.53 5.40
C ILE A 127 -14.03 -8.95 4.29
N ARG A 128 -13.59 -9.74 3.31
CA ARG A 128 -14.44 -10.21 2.21
C ARG A 128 -15.62 -11.04 2.68
N ASN A 129 -15.39 -11.88 3.70
CA ASN A 129 -16.42 -12.77 4.26
C ASN A 129 -17.28 -12.10 5.35
N ASN A 130 -17.01 -10.81 5.66
CA ASN A 130 -17.64 -10.10 6.77
C ASN A 130 -17.52 -10.85 8.11
N ASP A 131 -16.37 -11.56 8.29
CA ASP A 131 -16.05 -12.34 9.49
C ASP A 131 -15.35 -11.46 10.53
N LYS A 132 -16.11 -11.01 11.52
CA LYS A 132 -15.59 -10.15 12.59
C LYS A 132 -14.68 -10.88 13.58
N GLU A 133 -14.94 -12.15 13.84
CA GLU A 133 -14.14 -12.93 14.79
C GLU A 133 -12.76 -13.22 14.17
N GLY A 134 -12.71 -13.68 12.92
CA GLY A 134 -11.49 -13.86 12.17
C GLY A 134 -10.69 -12.57 12.01
N LEU A 135 -11.37 -11.46 11.71
CA LEU A 135 -10.75 -10.15 11.61
C LEU A 135 -10.13 -9.69 12.94
N SER A 136 -10.86 -9.86 14.06
CA SER A 136 -10.35 -9.50 15.39
C SER A 136 -9.15 -10.34 15.80
N ALA A 137 -9.14 -11.62 15.47
CA ALA A 137 -8.01 -12.53 15.73
C ALA A 137 -6.77 -12.12 14.93
N ALA A 138 -6.93 -11.88 13.62
CA ALA A 138 -5.82 -11.46 12.75
C ALA A 138 -5.24 -10.09 13.16
N ILE A 139 -6.09 -9.13 13.52
CA ILE A 139 -5.68 -7.84 14.08
C ILE A 139 -4.84 -8.03 15.35
N HIS A 140 -5.27 -8.90 16.26
CA HIS A 140 -4.56 -9.13 17.52
C HIS A 140 -3.16 -9.73 17.28
N HIS A 141 -3.03 -10.66 16.35
CA HIS A 141 -1.74 -11.24 15.97
C HIS A 141 -0.80 -10.19 15.38
N LEU A 142 -1.26 -9.39 14.41
CA LEU A 142 -0.46 -8.31 13.83
C LEU A 142 -0.06 -7.26 14.85
N LEU A 143 -0.98 -6.87 15.71
CA LEU A 143 -0.71 -5.82 16.71
C LEU A 143 0.44 -6.21 17.63
N SER A 144 0.51 -7.47 18.05
CA SER A 144 1.56 -7.97 18.96
C SER A 144 2.96 -7.89 18.36
N SER A 145 3.13 -8.22 17.08
CA SER A 145 4.42 -8.14 16.39
C SER A 145 4.76 -6.72 15.94
N TRP A 146 3.76 -5.96 15.47
CA TRP A 146 3.98 -4.63 14.94
C TRP A 146 4.17 -3.54 16.00
N GLU A 147 3.67 -3.73 17.22
CA GLU A 147 3.97 -2.84 18.35
C GLU A 147 5.46 -2.88 18.72
N LEU A 148 6.10 -4.05 18.64
CA LEU A 148 7.55 -4.19 18.88
C LEU A 148 8.39 -3.44 17.84
N LEU A 149 7.88 -3.30 16.63
CA LEU A 149 8.53 -2.60 15.50
C LEU A 149 8.19 -1.11 15.44
N GLY A 150 7.42 -0.58 16.40
CA GLY A 150 6.97 0.82 16.41
C GLY A 150 5.88 1.16 15.37
N ILE A 151 5.33 0.19 14.66
CA ILE A 151 4.35 0.38 13.56
C ILE A 151 2.92 -0.05 13.91
N GLY A 152 2.63 -0.32 15.17
CA GLY A 152 1.33 -0.80 15.64
C GLY A 152 0.17 0.18 15.45
N SER A 153 0.43 1.48 15.24
CA SER A 153 -0.60 2.52 15.14
C SER A 153 -1.63 2.26 14.03
N SER A 154 -1.20 1.83 12.85
CA SER A 154 -2.08 1.51 11.73
C SER A 154 -3.02 0.35 12.02
N VAL A 155 -2.52 -0.67 12.72
CA VAL A 155 -3.32 -1.84 13.15
C VAL A 155 -4.30 -1.44 14.24
N GLN A 156 -3.92 -0.53 15.15
CA GLN A 156 -4.81 0.04 16.17
C GLN A 156 -5.94 0.85 15.55
N GLU A 157 -5.68 1.61 14.49
CA GLU A 157 -6.72 2.34 13.75
C GLU A 157 -7.73 1.37 13.12
N LEU A 158 -7.28 0.29 12.49
CA LEU A 158 -8.14 -0.76 11.97
C LEU A 158 -8.98 -1.42 13.10
N GLN A 159 -8.36 -1.74 14.23
CA GLN A 159 -9.07 -2.29 15.39
C GLN A 159 -10.17 -1.34 15.88
N ASN A 160 -9.88 -0.04 15.95
CA ASN A 160 -10.84 0.96 16.37
C ASN A 160 -12.00 1.12 15.36
N ALA A 161 -11.71 1.09 14.06
CA ALA A 161 -12.72 1.12 13.01
C ALA A 161 -13.67 -0.09 13.11
N VAL A 162 -13.13 -1.29 13.30
CA VAL A 162 -13.91 -2.54 13.47
C VAL A 162 -14.77 -2.50 14.72
N LYS A 163 -14.27 -1.98 15.84
CA LYS A 163 -15.04 -1.86 17.10
C LYS A 163 -16.22 -0.88 17.00
N LYS A 164 -16.07 0.17 16.20
CA LYS A 164 -17.09 1.23 16.06
C LYS A 164 -18.26 0.84 15.18
N THR A 165 -18.13 -0.16 14.33
CA THR A 165 -19.10 -0.48 13.30
C THR A 165 -19.67 -1.88 13.41
N ALA A 166 -20.96 -2.01 13.01
CA ALA A 166 -21.62 -3.32 12.95
C ALA A 166 -21.31 -4.09 11.66
N SER A 167 -20.79 -3.43 10.61
CA SER A 167 -20.49 -4.00 9.29
C SER A 167 -19.18 -3.46 8.75
N MET A 168 -18.60 -4.11 7.74
CA MET A 168 -17.41 -3.65 7.02
C MET A 168 -17.78 -2.42 6.17
N ASN A 169 -17.65 -1.23 6.76
CA ASN A 169 -17.93 0.05 6.11
C ASN A 169 -16.67 0.68 5.51
N GLY A 170 -16.82 1.86 4.91
CA GLY A 170 -15.72 2.59 4.28
C GLY A 170 -14.54 2.90 5.23
N ASP A 171 -14.81 3.11 6.53
CA ASP A 171 -13.76 3.39 7.52
C ASP A 171 -12.89 2.16 7.77
N VAL A 172 -13.49 0.97 7.84
CA VAL A 172 -12.76 -0.30 7.98
C VAL A 172 -11.91 -0.56 6.75
N VAL A 173 -12.46 -0.36 5.56
CA VAL A 173 -11.73 -0.54 4.29
C VAL A 173 -10.55 0.45 4.21
N LYS A 174 -10.75 1.71 4.56
CA LYS A 174 -9.69 2.72 4.57
C LYS A 174 -8.58 2.37 5.57
N ALA A 175 -8.93 1.98 6.78
CA ALA A 175 -7.96 1.58 7.79
C ALA A 175 -7.19 0.30 7.37
N PHE A 176 -7.86 -0.64 6.70
CA PHE A 176 -7.21 -1.83 6.16
C PHE A 176 -6.21 -1.51 5.05
N GLU A 177 -6.52 -0.57 4.14
CA GLU A 177 -5.56 -0.12 3.12
C GLU A 177 -4.32 0.52 3.75
N GLN A 178 -4.45 1.23 4.87
CA GLN A 178 -3.28 1.73 5.62
C GLN A 178 -2.42 0.59 6.17
N VAL A 179 -3.02 -0.42 6.81
CA VAL A 179 -2.30 -1.62 7.28
C VAL A 179 -1.58 -2.31 6.14
N LYS A 180 -2.24 -2.45 4.99
CA LYS A 180 -1.67 -3.06 3.79
C LYS A 180 -0.45 -2.29 3.26
N ASN A 181 -0.51 -0.94 3.23
CA ASN A 181 0.63 -0.11 2.83
C ASN A 181 1.82 -0.29 3.78
N VAL A 182 1.58 -0.31 5.10
CA VAL A 182 2.63 -0.55 6.09
C VAL A 182 3.22 -1.95 5.95
N SER A 183 2.40 -2.99 5.66
CA SER A 183 2.87 -4.36 5.47
C SER A 183 3.81 -4.48 4.26
N VAL A 184 3.53 -3.76 3.18
CA VAL A 184 4.41 -3.73 1.99
C VAL A 184 5.75 -3.10 2.34
N GLN A 185 5.75 -1.95 3.04
CA GLN A 185 6.98 -1.28 3.47
C GLN A 185 7.81 -2.16 4.42
N LEU A 186 7.15 -2.80 5.39
CA LEU A 186 7.79 -3.72 6.32
C LEU A 186 8.50 -4.86 5.58
N THR A 187 7.80 -5.55 4.70
CA THR A 187 8.37 -6.68 3.97
C THR A 187 9.49 -6.25 3.01
N GLU A 188 9.39 -5.07 2.43
CA GLU A 188 10.41 -4.52 1.54
C GLU A 188 11.68 -4.12 2.30
N GLN A 189 11.55 -3.39 3.42
CA GLN A 189 12.67 -3.01 4.29
C GLN A 189 13.35 -4.25 4.90
N ALA A 190 12.59 -5.24 5.36
CA ALA A 190 13.13 -6.49 5.87
C ALA A 190 13.92 -7.26 4.78
N ARG A 191 13.45 -7.30 3.54
CA ARG A 191 14.18 -7.90 2.42
C ARG A 191 15.46 -7.16 2.05
N ILE A 192 15.49 -5.85 2.21
CA ILE A 192 16.70 -5.03 2.01
C ILE A 192 17.71 -5.39 3.10
N GLN A 193 17.31 -5.42 4.36
CA GLN A 193 18.17 -5.78 5.48
C GLN A 193 18.78 -7.17 5.32
N ILE A 194 18.00 -8.17 4.91
CA ILE A 194 18.50 -9.53 4.61
C ILE A 194 19.59 -9.54 3.53
N LYS A 195 19.53 -8.61 2.55
CA LYS A 195 20.54 -8.54 1.48
C LYS A 195 21.82 -7.87 1.95
N GLU A 196 21.72 -6.91 2.85
CA GLU A 196 22.88 -6.18 3.40
C GLU A 196 23.66 -7.03 4.40
N ASP A 197 22.99 -7.95 5.11
CA ASP A 197 23.62 -8.86 6.08
C ASP A 197 24.22 -10.13 5.44
N LYS A 198 24.06 -10.33 4.12
CA LYS A 198 24.76 -11.41 3.40
C LYS A 198 26.17 -10.99 3.05
N PRO A 199 27.21 -11.73 3.54
CA PRO A 199 28.62 -11.42 3.30
C PRO A 199 29.01 -11.51 1.81
#